data_58e8e3eb7f933740e82a2898df3fa9d7
#
_entry.id   58e8e3eb7f933740e82a2898df3fa9d7
#
_cell.length_a   1.000
_cell.length_b   1.000
_cell.length_c   1.000
_cell.angle_alpha   90.00
_cell.angle_beta   90.00
_cell.angle_gamma   90.00
#
_symmetry.space_group_name_H-M   'P 1'
#
loop_
_entity.id
_entity.type
_entity.pdbx_description
1 polymer ?
#
loop_
_entity_poly.entity_id
_entity_poly.type
_entity_poly.pdbx_seq_one_letter_code
_entity_poly.pdbx_strand_id
1 'polypeptide(L)'
;MPHNLSRADAIVVTLSGEEEISDDLTAKIREFNSECPIFAARRVISGFVEILPGGLSDTADGGIGCDDDATDALTGRVLAFCGLANPQNFFSEIERRFALAAVEKFRDHHNYTQSDADALTKIARGCGAEMLVTTVKDAVKLGGLSFGLPCFAAKMEMAVEDEDAFREFITASF
;
A
#
# COMPACT_ATOMS: atom_id res chain seq x y z
N MET A 1 -4.98 -24.92 5.78
CA MET A 1 -5.59 -26.26 5.65
C MET A 1 -6.80 -26.12 4.74
N PRO A 2 -6.86 -26.79 3.57
CA PRO A 2 -7.91 -26.56 2.57
C PRO A 2 -9.34 -26.92 3.02
N HIS A 3 -9.47 -27.77 4.04
CA HIS A 3 -10.81 -28.15 4.59
C HIS A 3 -11.68 -26.99 5.09
N ASN A 4 -11.09 -25.84 5.41
CA ASN A 4 -11.88 -24.68 5.83
C ASN A 4 -12.55 -23.95 4.64
N LEU A 5 -12.06 -24.15 3.41
CA LEU A 5 -12.65 -23.56 2.21
C LEU A 5 -14.07 -24.08 1.96
N SER A 6 -14.37 -25.34 2.32
CA SER A 6 -15.71 -25.92 2.14
C SER A 6 -16.81 -25.26 2.99
N ARG A 7 -16.43 -24.43 3.96
CA ARG A 7 -17.35 -23.73 4.87
C ARG A 7 -17.43 -22.23 4.58
N ALA A 8 -16.70 -21.75 3.58
CA ALA A 8 -16.69 -20.35 3.22
C ALA A 8 -17.92 -20.03 2.38
N ASP A 9 -18.60 -18.95 2.70
CA ASP A 9 -19.70 -18.41 1.90
C ASP A 9 -19.18 -17.63 0.70
N ALA A 10 -17.97 -17.05 0.81
CA ALA A 10 -17.22 -16.44 -0.29
C ALA A 10 -15.72 -16.60 -0.07
N ILE A 11 -14.94 -16.51 -1.13
CA ILE A 11 -13.48 -16.52 -1.09
C ILE A 11 -12.95 -15.25 -1.74
N VAL A 12 -12.10 -14.52 -1.02
CA VAL A 12 -11.40 -13.35 -1.56
C VAL A 12 -9.94 -13.72 -1.78
N VAL A 13 -9.50 -13.66 -3.04
CA VAL A 13 -8.11 -13.91 -3.45
C VAL A 13 -7.38 -12.57 -3.51
N THR A 14 -6.36 -12.42 -2.67
CA THR A 14 -5.51 -11.23 -2.72
C THR A 14 -4.44 -11.39 -3.80
N LEU A 15 -4.45 -10.51 -4.77
CA LEU A 15 -3.55 -10.49 -5.91
C LEU A 15 -2.45 -9.42 -5.72
N SER A 16 -1.33 -9.62 -6.40
CA SER A 16 -0.22 -8.68 -6.46
C SER A 16 -0.05 -8.15 -7.88
N GLY A 17 0.13 -6.85 -8.01
CA GLY A 17 0.33 -6.26 -9.32
C GLY A 17 -0.90 -6.42 -10.23
N GLU A 18 -0.67 -6.74 -11.51
CA GLU A 18 -1.71 -6.95 -12.53
C GLU A 18 -2.09 -8.42 -12.71
N GLU A 19 -1.66 -9.29 -11.77
CA GLU A 19 -2.00 -10.71 -11.82
C GLU A 19 -3.52 -10.89 -11.78
N GLU A 20 -4.01 -11.89 -12.50
CA GLU A 20 -5.39 -12.36 -12.41
C GLU A 20 -5.46 -13.67 -11.61
N ILE A 21 -6.65 -14.03 -11.16
CA ILE A 21 -6.87 -15.34 -10.52
C ILE A 21 -6.64 -16.41 -11.58
N SER A 22 -5.59 -17.21 -11.44
CA SER A 22 -5.27 -18.26 -12.39
C SER A 22 -6.33 -19.36 -12.42
N ASP A 23 -6.53 -19.97 -13.58
CA ASP A 23 -7.44 -21.12 -13.74
C ASP A 23 -7.07 -22.28 -12.82
N ASP A 24 -5.77 -22.51 -12.58
CA ASP A 24 -5.29 -23.55 -11.68
C ASP A 24 -5.69 -23.27 -10.20
N LEU A 25 -5.60 -22.02 -9.77
CA LEU A 25 -6.07 -21.63 -8.42
C LEU A 25 -7.58 -21.75 -8.31
N THR A 26 -8.31 -21.29 -9.32
CA THR A 26 -9.77 -21.41 -9.37
C THR A 26 -10.18 -22.88 -9.32
N ALA A 27 -9.57 -23.75 -10.13
CA ALA A 27 -9.83 -25.18 -10.12
C ALA A 27 -9.58 -25.80 -8.73
N LYS A 28 -8.46 -25.48 -8.09
CA LYS A 28 -8.15 -25.93 -6.72
C LYS A 28 -9.16 -25.47 -5.70
N ILE A 29 -9.65 -24.24 -5.77
CA ILE A 29 -10.71 -23.75 -4.90
C ILE A 29 -11.99 -24.55 -5.10
N ARG A 30 -12.35 -24.79 -6.38
CA ARG A 30 -13.56 -25.52 -6.77
C ARG A 30 -13.57 -26.99 -6.34
N GLU A 31 -12.42 -27.61 -6.14
CA GLU A 31 -12.31 -28.96 -5.53
C GLU A 31 -12.87 -29.01 -4.09
N PHE A 32 -12.79 -27.90 -3.35
CA PHE A 32 -13.22 -27.84 -1.95
C PHE A 32 -14.57 -27.12 -1.79
N ASN A 33 -14.88 -26.18 -2.67
CA ASN A 33 -16.13 -25.41 -2.64
C ASN A 33 -16.54 -25.06 -4.08
N SER A 34 -17.50 -25.82 -4.61
CA SER A 34 -17.90 -25.72 -6.02
C SER A 34 -18.76 -24.48 -6.31
N GLU A 35 -19.43 -23.91 -5.31
CA GLU A 35 -20.51 -22.93 -5.50
C GLU A 35 -20.18 -21.53 -4.96
N CYS A 36 -19.27 -21.40 -3.99
CA CYS A 36 -19.00 -20.09 -3.39
C CYS A 36 -18.46 -19.09 -4.43
N PRO A 37 -18.87 -17.83 -4.37
CA PRO A 37 -18.29 -16.79 -5.20
C PRO A 37 -16.82 -16.59 -4.84
N ILE A 38 -16.01 -16.26 -5.88
CA ILE A 38 -14.58 -15.95 -5.74
C ILE A 38 -14.40 -14.51 -6.21
N PHE A 39 -13.90 -13.66 -5.34
CA PHE A 39 -13.60 -12.27 -5.61
C PHE A 39 -12.09 -12.04 -5.65
N ALA A 40 -11.63 -11.20 -6.54
CA ALA A 40 -10.26 -10.71 -6.56
C ALA A 40 -10.17 -9.42 -5.73
N ALA A 41 -9.11 -9.28 -4.96
CA ALA A 41 -8.83 -8.04 -4.23
C ALA A 41 -7.36 -7.66 -4.40
N ARG A 42 -7.08 -6.35 -4.50
CA ARG A 42 -5.73 -5.80 -4.65
C ARG A 42 -5.46 -4.77 -3.57
N ARG A 43 -4.20 -4.64 -3.22
CA ARG A 43 -3.77 -3.47 -2.44
C ARG A 43 -3.57 -2.30 -3.39
N VAL A 44 -4.23 -1.21 -3.08
CA VAL A 44 -4.12 0.05 -3.82
C VAL A 44 -3.72 1.17 -2.87
N ILE A 45 -3.04 2.18 -3.39
CA ILE A 45 -2.80 3.40 -2.62
C ILE A 45 -4.07 4.23 -2.68
N SER A 46 -4.68 4.48 -1.52
CA SER A 46 -5.89 5.28 -1.38
C SER A 46 -5.61 6.76 -1.04
N GLY A 47 -4.36 7.14 -0.80
CA GLY A 47 -3.96 8.51 -0.52
C GLY A 47 -2.59 8.62 0.13
N PHE A 48 -2.21 9.86 0.43
CA PHE A 48 -0.95 10.18 1.08
C PHE A 48 -1.18 11.11 2.27
N VAL A 49 -0.36 10.97 3.30
CA VAL A 49 -0.36 11.86 4.47
C VAL A 49 1.05 12.42 4.64
N GLU A 50 1.20 13.71 4.79
CA GLU A 50 2.49 14.32 5.06
C GLU A 50 2.99 13.98 6.47
N ILE A 51 4.27 13.66 6.58
CA ILE A 51 4.95 13.40 7.85
C ILE A 51 5.64 14.70 8.27
N LEU A 52 5.10 15.32 9.32
CA LEU A 52 5.64 16.56 9.89
C LEU A 52 6.54 16.27 11.09
N PRO A 53 7.43 17.23 11.50
CA PRO A 53 8.11 17.16 12.78
C PRO A 53 7.08 17.14 13.92
N GLY A 54 6.81 15.98 14.48
CA GLY A 54 5.76 15.77 15.51
C GLY A 54 4.81 14.63 15.18
N GLY A 55 4.89 14.07 13.98
CA GLY A 55 4.10 12.92 13.56
C GLY A 55 3.33 13.14 12.25
N LEU A 56 2.37 12.27 12.01
CA LEU A 56 1.45 12.42 10.88
C LEU A 56 0.60 13.67 11.10
N SER A 57 0.36 14.43 10.04
CA SER A 57 -0.50 15.61 10.09
C SER A 57 -1.90 15.23 10.61
N ASP A 58 -2.28 15.82 11.74
CA ASP A 58 -3.55 15.56 12.46
C ASP A 58 -4.75 16.22 11.77
N THR A 59 -4.81 16.23 10.46
CA THR A 59 -6.02 16.69 9.82
C THR A 59 -6.99 15.52 9.75
N ALA A 60 -8.04 15.58 10.55
CA ALA A 60 -9.19 14.65 10.47
C ALA A 60 -9.83 14.62 9.07
N ASP A 61 -9.38 15.53 8.20
CA ASP A 61 -9.67 15.67 6.77
C ASP A 61 -8.39 15.81 5.93
N GLY A 62 -7.22 15.73 6.54
CA GLY A 62 -5.90 16.10 5.99
C GLY A 62 -5.04 14.95 5.51
N GLY A 63 -5.64 13.87 5.09
CA GLY A 63 -5.04 13.10 4.04
C GLY A 63 -5.21 13.90 2.75
N ILE A 64 -4.17 14.01 1.94
CA ILE A 64 -4.37 14.27 0.53
C ILE A 64 -5.23 13.09 0.09
N GLY A 65 -6.55 13.31 0.09
CA GLY A 65 -7.55 12.26 -0.14
C GLY A 65 -7.43 11.76 -1.57
N CYS A 66 -7.99 10.61 -1.80
CA CYS A 66 -8.22 10.07 -3.13
C CYS A 66 -9.43 10.72 -3.82
N ASP A 67 -9.68 11.98 -3.59
CA ASP A 67 -10.36 12.75 -4.60
C ASP A 67 -9.38 12.77 -5.77
N ASP A 68 -9.77 12.25 -6.91
CA ASP A 68 -8.91 12.09 -8.09
C ASP A 68 -8.15 13.38 -8.44
N ASP A 69 -8.63 14.53 -8.02
CA ASP A 69 -8.01 15.86 -8.16
C ASP A 69 -6.86 16.14 -7.17
N ALA A 70 -6.79 15.52 -5.98
CA ALA A 70 -5.76 15.84 -4.99
C ALA A 70 -4.57 14.85 -5.06
N THR A 71 -4.78 13.66 -5.58
CA THR A 71 -3.74 12.66 -5.82
C THR A 71 -2.86 13.05 -7.01
N ASP A 72 -3.42 13.76 -8.00
CA ASP A 72 -2.71 14.35 -9.13
C ASP A 72 -1.79 15.54 -8.71
N ALA A 73 -1.96 16.08 -7.49
CA ALA A 73 -1.14 17.17 -7.00
C ALA A 73 0.27 16.74 -6.55
N LEU A 74 0.47 15.46 -6.20
CA LEU A 74 1.79 14.91 -5.91
C LEU A 74 2.42 14.36 -7.20
N THR A 75 3.16 15.20 -7.88
CA THR A 75 3.93 14.83 -9.08
C THR A 75 5.40 14.98 -8.78
N GLY A 76 6.26 14.20 -9.45
CA GLY A 76 7.70 14.34 -9.30
C GLY A 76 8.40 12.99 -9.13
N ARG A 77 9.71 13.08 -8.86
CA ARG A 77 10.57 11.93 -8.64
C ARG A 77 10.62 11.59 -7.15
N VAL A 78 10.41 10.32 -6.82
CA VAL A 78 10.35 9.88 -5.43
C VAL A 78 11.46 8.89 -5.08
N LEU A 79 11.94 8.96 -3.84
CA LEU A 79 12.61 7.86 -3.18
C LEU A 79 11.59 7.17 -2.26
N ALA A 80 11.31 5.89 -2.54
CA ALA A 80 10.42 5.08 -1.71
C ALA A 80 11.23 4.26 -0.70
N PHE A 81 10.78 4.18 0.55
CA PHE A 81 11.43 3.36 1.57
C PHE A 81 10.40 2.68 2.48
N CYS A 82 10.72 1.49 2.98
CA CYS A 82 9.87 0.82 3.98
C CYS A 82 10.61 -0.27 4.75
N GLY A 83 10.09 -0.59 5.95
CA GLY A 83 10.48 -1.71 6.79
C GLY A 83 9.41 -2.79 6.82
N LEU A 84 9.09 -3.36 5.66
CA LEU A 84 8.13 -4.43 5.48
C LEU A 84 8.83 -5.76 5.14
N ALA A 85 8.28 -6.88 5.62
CA ALA A 85 8.78 -8.21 5.28
C ALA A 85 8.66 -8.50 3.76
N ASN A 86 7.58 -8.06 3.13
CA ASN A 86 7.39 -8.13 1.68
C ASN A 86 7.12 -6.73 1.11
N PRO A 87 8.17 -5.98 0.73
CA PRO A 87 8.04 -4.59 0.29
C PRO A 87 7.67 -4.45 -1.19
N GLN A 88 7.70 -5.55 -1.97
CA GLN A 88 7.60 -5.48 -3.42
C GLN A 88 6.28 -4.85 -3.88
N ASN A 89 5.16 -5.26 -3.27
CA ASN A 89 3.85 -4.71 -3.62
C ASN A 89 3.77 -3.19 -3.36
N PHE A 90 4.38 -2.72 -2.26
CA PHE A 90 4.44 -1.29 -1.97
C PHE A 90 5.24 -0.53 -3.04
N PHE A 91 6.43 -1.01 -3.40
CA PHE A 91 7.24 -0.32 -4.41
C PHE A 91 6.59 -0.35 -5.80
N SER A 92 5.95 -1.46 -6.18
CA SER A 92 5.21 -1.53 -7.46
C SER A 92 4.04 -0.54 -7.51
N GLU A 93 3.32 -0.35 -6.40
CA GLU A 93 2.25 0.65 -6.34
C GLU A 93 2.78 2.09 -6.42
N ILE A 94 3.94 2.38 -5.80
CA ILE A 94 4.57 3.68 -5.93
C ILE A 94 5.06 3.92 -7.37
N GLU A 95 5.68 2.90 -8.01
CA GLU A 95 6.19 2.99 -9.38
C GLU A 95 5.09 3.26 -10.41
N ARG A 96 3.86 2.82 -10.16
CA ARG A 96 2.72 3.10 -11.03
C ARG A 96 2.27 4.56 -11.01
N ARG A 97 2.53 5.27 -9.91
CA ARG A 97 2.05 6.63 -9.68
C ARG A 97 3.12 7.70 -9.86
N PHE A 98 4.38 7.34 -9.62
CA PHE A 98 5.49 8.29 -9.58
C PHE A 98 6.68 7.80 -10.40
N ALA A 99 7.50 8.74 -10.82
CA ALA A 99 8.83 8.44 -11.33
C ALA A 99 9.73 7.99 -10.16
N LEU A 100 9.88 6.68 -9.97
CA LEU A 100 10.68 6.10 -8.90
C LEU A 100 12.17 6.34 -9.17
N ALA A 101 12.82 7.17 -8.35
CA ALA A 101 14.23 7.49 -8.47
C ALA A 101 15.13 6.48 -7.76
N ALA A 102 14.70 6.00 -6.60
CA ALA A 102 15.38 4.99 -5.82
C ALA A 102 14.42 4.28 -4.85
N VAL A 103 14.83 3.10 -4.37
CA VAL A 103 14.15 2.36 -3.31
C VAL A 103 15.14 2.02 -2.20
N GLU A 104 14.71 2.18 -0.95
CA GLU A 104 15.48 1.77 0.22
C GLU A 104 14.69 0.81 1.08
N LYS A 105 15.29 -0.35 1.37
CA LYS A 105 14.66 -1.43 2.15
C LYS A 105 15.30 -1.49 3.52
N PHE A 106 14.48 -1.35 4.53
CA PHE A 106 14.86 -1.62 5.90
C PHE A 106 14.36 -3.02 6.32
N ARG A 107 14.96 -3.58 7.35
CA ARG A 107 14.46 -4.82 7.95
C ARG A 107 13.05 -4.60 8.52
N ASP A 108 12.26 -5.65 8.57
CA ASP A 108 10.94 -5.57 9.19
C ASP A 108 11.04 -5.09 10.65
N HIS A 109 10.11 -4.25 11.06
CA HIS A 109 10.09 -3.57 12.36
C HIS A 109 11.33 -2.71 12.67
N HIS A 110 11.98 -2.14 11.64
CA HIS A 110 13.11 -1.21 11.84
C HIS A 110 12.70 -0.04 12.74
N ASN A 111 13.59 0.33 13.68
CA ASN A 111 13.47 1.55 14.48
C ASN A 111 14.30 2.63 13.79
N TYR A 112 13.63 3.56 13.15
CA TYR A 112 14.30 4.64 12.42
C TYR A 112 14.96 5.63 13.36
N THR A 113 16.10 6.14 12.96
CA THR A 113 16.91 7.13 13.66
C THR A 113 17.09 8.38 12.79
N GLN A 114 17.54 9.50 13.40
CA GLN A 114 17.88 10.69 12.62
C GLN A 114 18.98 10.40 11.57
N SER A 115 19.91 9.52 11.89
CA SER A 115 20.95 9.10 10.92
C SER A 115 20.36 8.40 9.70
N ASP A 116 19.27 7.62 9.86
CA ASP A 116 18.56 7.02 8.74
C ASP A 116 17.86 8.08 7.89
N ALA A 117 17.20 9.05 8.54
CA ALA A 117 16.53 10.16 7.85
C ALA A 117 17.54 11.04 7.05
N ASP A 118 18.69 11.30 7.63
CA ASP A 118 19.78 12.05 6.96
C ASP A 118 20.35 11.25 5.78
N ALA A 119 20.54 9.93 5.94
CA ALA A 119 21.00 9.05 4.87
C ALA A 119 19.99 8.98 3.72
N LEU A 120 18.69 8.81 4.00
CA LEU A 120 17.62 8.82 3.02
C LEU A 120 17.58 10.15 2.26
N THR A 121 17.67 11.26 2.98
CA THR A 121 17.72 12.61 2.37
C THR A 121 18.93 12.77 1.44
N LYS A 122 20.10 12.27 1.84
CA LYS A 122 21.31 12.31 1.00
C LYS A 122 21.17 11.47 -0.27
N ILE A 123 20.63 10.26 -0.15
CA ILE A 123 20.37 9.37 -1.30
C ILE A 123 19.37 10.04 -2.25
N ALA A 124 18.26 10.54 -1.72
CA ALA A 124 17.21 11.19 -2.50
C ALA A 124 17.76 12.35 -3.32
N ARG A 125 18.53 13.24 -2.71
CA ARG A 125 19.18 14.34 -3.42
C ARG A 125 20.17 13.86 -4.47
N GLY A 126 20.90 12.78 -4.19
CA GLY A 126 21.87 12.19 -5.11
C GLY A 126 21.25 11.58 -6.36
N CYS A 127 20.03 11.04 -6.27
CA CYS A 127 19.29 10.47 -7.41
C CYS A 127 18.27 11.44 -8.02
N GLY A 128 18.18 12.67 -7.52
CA GLY A 128 17.25 13.69 -8.00
C GLY A 128 15.80 13.42 -7.61
N ALA A 129 15.58 12.75 -6.49
CA ALA A 129 14.23 12.64 -5.90
C ALA A 129 13.86 13.97 -5.23
N GLU A 130 12.60 14.35 -5.38
CA GLU A 130 12.05 15.62 -4.87
C GLU A 130 11.32 15.40 -3.54
N MET A 131 10.91 14.14 -3.25
CA MET A 131 10.23 13.75 -2.04
C MET A 131 10.58 12.31 -1.63
N LEU A 132 10.25 12.00 -0.39
CA LEU A 132 10.34 10.68 0.23
C LEU A 132 8.95 10.09 0.41
N VAL A 133 8.78 8.81 0.13
CA VAL A 133 7.50 8.12 0.34
C VAL A 133 7.72 6.82 1.12
N THR A 134 6.91 6.61 2.16
CA THR A 134 6.93 5.40 2.98
C THR A 134 5.52 4.87 3.23
N THR A 135 5.37 3.87 4.08
CA THR A 135 4.08 3.32 4.49
C THR A 135 3.56 4.00 5.76
N VAL A 136 2.24 4.00 5.99
CA VAL A 136 1.66 4.46 7.27
C VAL A 136 2.21 3.65 8.45
N LYS A 137 2.47 2.35 8.28
CA LYS A 137 3.07 1.48 9.31
C LYS A 137 4.45 1.98 9.75
N ASP A 138 5.26 2.46 8.81
CA ASP A 138 6.58 2.99 9.12
C ASP A 138 6.51 4.44 9.62
N ALA A 139 5.59 5.23 9.07
CA ALA A 139 5.42 6.65 9.41
C ALA A 139 5.17 6.89 10.90
N VAL A 140 4.45 5.99 11.59
CA VAL A 140 4.22 6.10 13.05
C VAL A 140 5.51 6.05 13.87
N LYS A 141 6.61 5.52 13.28
CA LYS A 141 7.92 5.44 13.92
C LYS A 141 8.84 6.61 13.54
N LEU A 142 8.39 7.47 12.64
CA LEU A 142 9.16 8.59 12.12
C LEU A 142 8.84 9.91 12.86
N GLY A 143 7.85 9.88 13.76
CA GLY A 143 7.47 11.03 14.56
C GLY A 143 8.66 11.56 15.38
N GLY A 144 9.03 12.81 15.15
CA GLY A 144 10.19 13.43 15.79
C GLY A 144 11.48 13.39 14.99
N LEU A 145 11.50 12.70 13.82
CA LEU A 145 12.62 12.79 12.89
C LEU A 145 12.40 13.95 11.91
N SER A 146 13.50 14.56 11.50
CA SER A 146 13.48 15.64 10.50
C SER A 146 14.06 15.13 9.19
N PHE A 147 13.34 15.35 8.11
CA PHE A 147 13.77 15.04 6.76
C PHE A 147 14.14 16.33 6.03
N GLY A 148 15.17 16.29 5.21
CA GLY A 148 15.59 17.44 4.39
C GLY A 148 14.82 17.59 3.08
N LEU A 149 13.75 16.80 2.88
CA LEU A 149 12.80 16.80 1.77
C LEU A 149 11.41 16.50 2.32
N PRO A 150 10.32 16.89 1.63
CA PRO A 150 8.97 16.45 1.98
C PRO A 150 8.90 14.93 2.08
N CYS A 151 8.24 14.43 3.12
CA CYS A 151 8.09 13.00 3.37
C CYS A 151 6.62 12.66 3.55
N PHE A 152 6.14 11.66 2.82
CA PHE A 152 4.74 11.26 2.80
C PHE A 152 4.58 9.78 3.17
N ALA A 153 3.50 9.47 3.85
CA ALA A 153 3.04 8.12 4.12
C ALA A 153 1.93 7.74 3.16
N ALA A 154 2.13 6.68 2.38
CA ALA A 154 1.09 6.12 1.52
C ALA A 154 0.09 5.31 2.35
N LYS A 155 -1.20 5.66 2.25
CA LYS A 155 -2.31 4.85 2.76
C LYS A 155 -2.58 3.73 1.78
N MET A 156 -2.56 2.48 2.28
CA MET A 156 -2.83 1.29 1.48
C MET A 156 -4.16 0.70 1.90
N GLU A 157 -5.03 0.46 0.95
CA GLU A 157 -6.33 -0.17 1.15
C GLU A 157 -6.48 -1.44 0.30
N MET A 158 -7.46 -2.28 0.65
CA MET A 158 -7.84 -3.43 -0.16
C MET A 158 -9.03 -3.03 -1.02
N ALA A 159 -8.86 -2.99 -2.31
CA ALA A 159 -9.94 -2.81 -3.28
C ALA A 159 -10.35 -4.16 -3.85
N VAL A 160 -11.64 -4.45 -3.84
CA VAL A 160 -12.23 -5.61 -4.53
C VAL A 160 -12.53 -5.21 -5.97
N GLU A 161 -12.16 -6.04 -6.95
CA GLU A 161 -12.30 -5.70 -8.38
C GLU A 161 -13.76 -5.51 -8.82
N ASP A 162 -14.67 -6.30 -8.28
CA ASP A 162 -16.11 -6.16 -8.51
C ASP A 162 -16.77 -5.78 -7.18
N GLU A 163 -16.62 -4.52 -6.80
CA GLU A 163 -17.11 -4.00 -5.51
C GLU A 163 -18.63 -4.09 -5.42
N ASP A 164 -19.34 -3.85 -6.52
CA ASP A 164 -20.81 -3.88 -6.53
C ASP A 164 -21.33 -5.30 -6.31
N ALA A 165 -20.79 -6.30 -7.02
CA ALA A 165 -21.14 -7.69 -6.81
C ALA A 165 -20.74 -8.19 -5.42
N PHE A 166 -19.58 -7.77 -4.90
CA PHE A 166 -19.16 -8.12 -3.55
C PHE A 166 -20.08 -7.51 -2.49
N ARG A 167 -20.45 -6.23 -2.66
CA ARG A 167 -21.38 -5.53 -1.77
C ARG A 167 -22.78 -6.17 -1.79
N GLU A 168 -23.30 -6.49 -2.97
CA GLU A 168 -24.58 -7.17 -3.13
C GLU A 168 -24.55 -8.53 -2.42
N PHE A 169 -23.49 -9.31 -2.61
CA PHE A 169 -23.30 -10.58 -1.93
C PHE A 169 -23.33 -10.43 -0.40
N ILE A 170 -22.55 -9.49 0.16
CA ILE A 170 -22.51 -9.27 1.61
C ILE A 170 -23.88 -8.86 2.14
N THR A 171 -24.59 -7.95 1.46
CA THR A 171 -25.90 -7.47 1.93
C THR A 171 -27.02 -8.51 1.81
N ALA A 172 -26.90 -9.46 0.86
CA ALA A 172 -27.86 -10.55 0.69
C ALA A 172 -27.64 -11.72 1.68
N SER A 173 -26.42 -11.84 2.25
CA SER A 173 -26.02 -12.95 3.11
C SER A 173 -26.25 -12.67 4.59
N PHE A 174 -26.67 -11.46 4.98
CA PHE A 174 -26.94 -11.01 6.35
C PHE A 174 -28.26 -10.25 6.44
#